data_9beb9ba1be97bda42e011056b07ad8da
#
_entry.id   9beb9ba1be97bda42e011056b07ad8da
#
_cell.length_a   1.000
_cell.length_b   1.000
_cell.length_c   1.000
_cell.angle_alpha   90.00
_cell.angle_beta   90.00
_cell.angle_gamma   90.00
#
_symmetry.space_group_name_H-M   'P 1'
#
loop_
_entity.id
_entity.type
_entity.pdbx_description
1 polymer ?
#
loop_
_entity_poly.entity_id
_entity_poly.type
_entity_poly.pdbx_seq_one_letter_code
_entity_poly.pdbx_strand_id
1 'polypeptide(L)'
;MIDRKLIFDPGKNQVIQTESGERYYFSLDERGGDGAVWDARSDDDDVDVTVDHTYPPTEASVRIRVHRGFDGPSTVYFVRKKPGSSEIVRKFTMSFFKRTGNVAVWE
;
A
#
# COMPACT_ATOMS: atom_id res chain seq x y z
N MET A 1 1.41 9.50 16.80
CA MET A 1 1.36 8.49 15.73
C MET A 1 -0.02 7.90 15.65
N ILE A 2 -0.55 7.81 14.47
CA ILE A 2 -1.91 7.34 14.26
C ILE A 2 -1.89 6.09 13.41
N ASP A 3 -2.52 5.04 13.93
CA ASP A 3 -2.68 3.80 13.18
C ASP A 3 -4.04 3.83 12.49
N ARG A 4 -4.06 3.48 11.22
CA ARG A 4 -5.29 3.47 10.44
C ARG A 4 -5.49 2.14 9.75
N LYS A 5 -6.72 1.69 9.77
CA LYS A 5 -7.13 0.54 9.00
C LYS A 5 -7.88 1.04 7.78
N LEU A 6 -7.37 0.72 6.60
CA LEU A 6 -7.98 1.18 5.36
C LEU A 6 -9.09 0.24 4.92
N ILE A 7 -10.19 0.83 4.47
CA ILE A 7 -11.17 0.09 3.71
C ILE A 7 -10.68 0.11 2.27
N PHE A 8 -10.47 -1.07 1.73
CA PHE A 8 -9.65 -1.20 0.57
C PHE A 8 -10.33 -2.04 -0.49
N ASP A 9 -10.26 -1.59 -1.73
CA ASP A 9 -10.81 -2.31 -2.87
C ASP A 9 -9.67 -2.80 -3.73
N PRO A 10 -9.24 -4.07 -3.57
CA PRO A 10 -8.09 -4.59 -4.29
C PRO A 10 -8.25 -4.46 -5.79
N GLY A 11 -7.16 -4.11 -6.46
CA GLY A 11 -7.16 -4.01 -7.90
C GLY A 11 -7.47 -2.63 -8.45
N LYS A 12 -7.79 -1.68 -7.59
CA LYS A 12 -8.04 -0.32 -8.01
C LYS A 12 -6.98 0.62 -7.46
N ASN A 13 -6.57 1.57 -8.27
CA ASN A 13 -5.63 2.59 -7.83
C ASN A 13 -6.33 3.52 -6.82
N GLN A 14 -5.58 3.94 -5.82
CA GLN A 14 -6.14 4.75 -4.74
C GLN A 14 -5.27 5.95 -4.46
N VAL A 15 -5.90 7.02 -3.98
CA VAL A 15 -5.23 8.25 -3.57
C VAL A 15 -5.58 8.49 -2.11
N ILE A 16 -4.57 8.69 -1.30
CA ILE A 16 -4.72 8.84 0.15
C ILE A 16 -4.05 10.13 0.59
N GLN A 17 -4.79 10.95 1.34
CA GLN A 17 -4.21 12.10 1.99
C GLN A 17 -3.71 11.68 3.37
N THR A 18 -2.49 12.01 3.68
CA THR A 18 -1.85 11.52 4.88
C THR A 18 -0.96 12.59 5.52
N GLU A 19 -0.50 12.30 6.72
CA GLU A 19 0.42 13.15 7.46
C GLU A 19 1.61 12.34 7.93
N SER A 20 2.69 13.02 8.24
CA SER A 20 3.88 12.37 8.79
C SER A 20 3.54 11.56 10.03
N GLY A 21 4.10 10.38 10.14
CA GLY A 21 3.92 9.51 11.29
C GLY A 21 2.71 8.62 11.24
N GLU A 22 1.85 8.73 10.25
CA GLU A 22 0.71 7.83 10.12
C GLU A 22 1.14 6.47 9.65
N ARG A 23 0.40 5.46 10.06
CA ARG A 23 0.60 4.08 9.66
C ARG A 23 -0.69 3.52 9.13
N TYR A 24 -0.58 2.65 8.13
CA TYR A 24 -1.73 2.03 7.50
C TYR A 24 -1.55 0.53 7.48
N TYR A 25 -2.62 -0.21 7.80
CA TYR A 25 -2.61 -1.67 7.84
C TYR A 25 -3.77 -2.20 7.04
N PHE A 26 -3.53 -3.17 6.21
CA PHE A 26 -4.61 -3.86 5.49
C PHE A 26 -4.12 -5.22 5.01
N SER A 27 -5.05 -6.02 4.53
CA SER A 27 -4.74 -7.36 4.03
C SER A 27 -5.14 -7.48 2.57
N LEU A 28 -4.38 -8.28 1.84
CA LEU A 28 -4.67 -8.63 0.46
C LEU A 28 -4.85 -10.13 0.37
N ASP A 29 -5.87 -10.57 -0.37
CA ASP A 29 -6.17 -11.99 -0.55
C ASP A 29 -5.17 -12.62 -1.52
N GLU A 30 -4.57 -13.74 -1.12
CA GLU A 30 -3.67 -14.51 -1.97
C GLU A 30 -4.20 -15.90 -2.26
N ARG A 31 -5.44 -16.20 -1.92
CA ARG A 31 -6.05 -17.48 -2.21
C ARG A 31 -6.44 -17.52 -3.67
N GLY A 32 -5.77 -18.24 -4.47
CA GLY A 32 -6.11 -18.34 -5.88
C GLY A 32 -5.72 -19.68 -6.47
N GLY A 33 -4.98 -20.49 -5.70
CA GLY A 33 -4.56 -21.79 -6.18
C GLY A 33 -3.46 -21.76 -7.22
N ASP A 34 -3.03 -20.58 -7.64
CA ASP A 34 -1.99 -20.42 -8.65
C ASP A 34 -0.63 -20.10 -8.06
N GLY A 35 -0.55 -19.92 -6.75
CA GLY A 35 0.70 -19.56 -6.08
C GLY A 35 1.14 -18.13 -6.23
N ALA A 36 0.34 -17.29 -6.88
CA ALA A 36 0.70 -15.90 -7.07
C ALA A 36 0.62 -15.13 -5.75
N VAL A 37 1.61 -14.30 -5.48
CA VAL A 37 1.70 -13.54 -4.24
C VAL A 37 1.91 -12.06 -4.53
N TRP A 38 1.47 -11.24 -3.59
CA TRP A 38 1.62 -9.79 -3.68
C TRP A 38 3.01 -9.36 -3.26
N ASP A 39 3.53 -8.38 -3.95
CA ASP A 39 4.73 -7.69 -3.58
C ASP A 39 4.49 -6.20 -3.74
N ALA A 40 5.27 -5.39 -3.04
CA ALA A 40 5.07 -3.96 -3.05
C ALA A 40 6.40 -3.22 -2.93
N ARG A 41 6.45 -2.04 -3.51
CA ARG A 41 7.59 -1.15 -3.35
C ARG A 41 7.13 0.29 -3.36
N SER A 42 7.83 1.12 -2.60
CA SER A 42 7.62 2.57 -2.61
C SER A 42 8.59 3.22 -3.58
N ASP A 43 8.19 4.32 -4.19
CA ASP A 43 9.04 5.07 -5.10
C ASP A 43 9.99 6.04 -4.37
N ASP A 44 9.85 6.20 -3.06
CA ASP A 44 10.82 6.98 -2.29
C ASP A 44 10.89 6.51 -0.84
N ASP A 45 11.88 7.05 -0.11
CA ASP A 45 12.15 6.60 1.24
C ASP A 45 11.24 7.19 2.31
N ASP A 46 10.42 8.15 1.97
CA ASP A 46 9.52 8.77 2.94
C ASP A 46 8.32 7.90 3.27
N VAL A 47 8.05 6.91 2.46
CA VAL A 47 6.97 5.96 2.69
C VAL A 47 7.53 4.55 2.57
N ASP A 48 7.47 3.79 3.66
CA ASP A 48 7.90 2.39 3.67
C ASP A 48 6.71 1.48 3.53
N VAL A 49 6.89 0.39 2.82
CA VAL A 49 5.87 -0.66 2.72
C VAL A 49 6.50 -2.00 3.08
N THR A 50 5.78 -2.78 3.86
CA THR A 50 6.16 -4.13 4.24
C THR A 50 5.02 -5.07 3.96
N VAL A 51 5.33 -6.21 3.35
CA VAL A 51 4.33 -7.22 3.01
C VAL A 51 4.76 -8.53 3.64
N ASP A 52 3.91 -9.09 4.50
CA ASP A 52 4.15 -10.38 5.14
C ASP A 52 3.09 -11.36 4.69
N HIS A 53 3.50 -12.58 4.38
CA HIS A 53 2.60 -13.61 3.88
C HIS A 53 2.38 -14.69 4.91
N THR A 54 1.19 -15.28 4.90
CA THR A 54 0.95 -16.52 5.64
C THR A 54 1.62 -17.67 4.91
N TYR A 55 1.75 -18.81 5.59
CA TYR A 55 2.35 -19.99 4.98
C TYR A 55 1.46 -21.22 5.26
N PRO A 56 0.86 -21.81 4.21
CA PRO A 56 0.92 -21.43 2.79
C PRO A 56 0.26 -20.08 2.52
N PRO A 57 0.57 -19.44 1.39
CA PRO A 57 0.04 -18.11 1.12
C PRO A 57 -1.47 -18.10 0.93
N THR A 58 -2.17 -17.47 1.83
CA THR A 58 -3.60 -17.22 1.71
C THR A 58 -3.93 -15.75 1.88
N GLU A 59 -3.02 -15.01 2.52
CA GLU A 59 -3.23 -13.61 2.81
C GLU A 59 -1.90 -12.91 2.93
N ALA A 60 -1.83 -11.69 2.43
CA ALA A 60 -0.69 -10.81 2.64
C ALA A 60 -1.11 -9.70 3.59
N SER A 61 -0.35 -9.52 4.66
CA SER A 61 -0.55 -8.40 5.59
C SER A 61 0.36 -7.28 5.17
N VAL A 62 -0.21 -6.11 4.90
CA VAL A 62 0.52 -4.96 4.41
C VAL A 62 0.59 -3.90 5.49
N ARG A 63 1.78 -3.37 5.71
CA ARG A 63 1.99 -2.22 6.59
C ARG A 63 2.64 -1.13 5.79
N ILE A 64 2.11 0.08 5.89
CA ILE A 64 2.68 1.26 5.28
C ILE A 64 2.98 2.25 6.39
N ARG A 65 4.17 2.81 6.38
CA ARG A 65 4.60 3.77 7.37
C ARG A 65 5.03 5.04 6.66
N VAL A 66 4.43 6.16 7.07
CA VAL A 66 4.78 7.47 6.53
C VAL A 66 5.78 8.11 7.48
N HIS A 67 6.98 8.38 6.98
CA HIS A 67 8.07 8.92 7.79
C HIS A 67 7.87 10.39 8.12
N ARG A 68 8.62 10.84 9.10
CA ARG A 68 8.49 12.18 9.62
C ARG A 68 8.78 13.26 8.58
N GLY A 69 9.63 13.04 7.66
CA GLY A 69 9.96 14.02 6.63
C GLY A 69 9.07 13.99 5.40
N PHE A 70 7.97 13.24 5.47
CA PHE A 70 7.11 13.08 4.30
C PHE A 70 6.56 14.42 3.81
N ASP A 71 6.74 14.67 2.53
CA ASP A 71 6.24 15.86 1.87
C ASP A 71 5.33 15.49 0.69
N GLY A 72 5.54 14.35 0.11
CA GLY A 72 4.73 13.80 -0.97
C GLY A 72 4.93 14.50 -2.28
N PRO A 73 4.29 14.04 -3.33
CA PRO A 73 3.55 12.78 -3.34
C PRO A 73 4.49 11.58 -3.40
N SER A 74 4.03 10.48 -2.89
CA SER A 74 4.77 9.22 -2.94
C SER A 74 3.82 8.12 -3.37
N THR A 75 4.28 7.20 -4.20
CA THR A 75 3.45 6.12 -4.72
C THR A 75 4.02 4.77 -4.32
N VAL A 76 3.14 3.92 -3.82
CA VAL A 76 3.46 2.52 -3.54
C VAL A 76 2.84 1.67 -4.64
N TYR A 77 3.66 0.83 -5.25
CA TYR A 77 3.27 -0.03 -6.36
C TYR A 77 3.09 -1.45 -5.84
N PHE A 78 1.93 -2.02 -6.13
CA PHE A 78 1.60 -3.39 -5.73
C PHE A 78 1.46 -4.25 -6.97
N VAL A 79 2.11 -5.40 -6.98
CA VAL A 79 2.00 -6.37 -8.06
C VAL A 79 1.77 -7.75 -7.48
N ARG A 80 0.94 -8.55 -8.14
CA ARG A 80 0.75 -9.95 -7.80
C ARG A 80 1.32 -10.78 -8.92
N LYS A 81 2.28 -11.63 -8.59
CA LYS A 81 3.00 -12.45 -9.56
C LYS A 81 3.15 -13.86 -9.06
N LYS A 82 3.27 -14.81 -9.99
CA LYS A 82 3.63 -16.16 -9.64
C LYS A 82 5.13 -16.22 -9.36
N PRO A 83 5.57 -16.95 -8.32
CA PRO A 83 7.00 -17.11 -8.05
C PRO A 83 7.73 -17.67 -9.26
N GLY A 84 8.88 -17.08 -9.57
CA GLY A 84 9.69 -17.53 -10.69
C GLY A 84 9.20 -17.09 -12.06
N SER A 85 8.16 -16.27 -12.11
CA SER A 85 7.61 -15.75 -13.37
C SER A 85 7.64 -14.24 -13.38
N SER A 86 7.76 -13.65 -14.56
CA SER A 86 7.64 -12.21 -14.71
C SER A 86 6.20 -11.79 -15.05
N GLU A 87 5.30 -12.75 -15.18
CA GLU A 87 3.93 -12.44 -15.52
C GLU A 87 3.20 -11.80 -14.36
N ILE A 88 2.60 -10.65 -14.60
CA ILE A 88 1.84 -9.92 -13.59
C ILE A 88 0.39 -10.33 -13.71
N VAL A 89 -0.15 -10.92 -12.63
CA VAL A 89 -1.54 -11.33 -12.58
C VAL A 89 -2.43 -10.14 -12.26
N ARG A 90 -1.97 -9.25 -11.40
CA ARG A 90 -2.73 -8.09 -10.96
C ARG A 90 -1.79 -6.98 -10.50
N LYS A 91 -2.20 -5.73 -10.64
CA LYS A 91 -1.41 -4.61 -10.12
C LYS A 91 -2.32 -3.45 -9.76
N PHE A 92 -1.89 -2.64 -8.80
CA PHE A 92 -2.53 -1.38 -8.48
C PHE A 92 -1.54 -0.48 -7.75
N THR A 93 -1.90 0.78 -7.56
CA THR A 93 -1.05 1.75 -6.87
C THR A 93 -1.81 2.43 -5.75
N MET A 94 -1.06 2.87 -4.73
CA MET A 94 -1.57 3.77 -3.69
C MET A 94 -0.69 5.00 -3.70
N SER A 95 -1.27 6.16 -3.99
CA SER A 95 -0.54 7.42 -4.02
C SER A 95 -0.87 8.23 -2.77
N PHE A 96 0.17 8.65 -2.07
CA PHE A 96 0.04 9.37 -0.81
C PHE A 96 0.38 10.83 -1.02
N PHE A 97 -0.52 11.70 -0.60
CA PHE A 97 -0.35 13.14 -0.69
C PHE A 97 -0.44 13.73 0.69
N LYS A 98 0.38 14.75 0.93
CA LYS A 98 0.37 15.43 2.21
C LYS A 98 -0.96 16.16 2.42
N ARG A 99 -1.58 15.89 3.56
CA ARG A 99 -2.81 16.60 3.92
C ARG A 99 -2.46 18.02 4.35
N THR A 100 -3.18 18.99 3.84
CA THR A 100 -3.01 20.35 4.28
C THR A 100 -4.07 20.66 5.32
N GLY A 101 -3.64 21.29 6.40
CA GLY A 101 -4.50 21.42 7.56
C GLY A 101 -5.72 22.26 7.37
N ASN A 102 -5.69 23.19 6.46
CA ASN A 102 -6.81 24.08 6.26
C ASN A 102 -7.45 23.94 4.92
N VAL A 103 -7.31 22.80 4.35
CA VAL A 103 -7.73 22.64 2.99
C VAL A 103 -9.20 22.75 2.80
N ALA A 104 -9.96 22.54 3.81
CA ALA A 104 -11.40 22.52 3.66
C ALA A 104 -12.01 23.84 3.50
N VAL A 105 -11.25 24.81 3.39
CA VAL A 105 -11.79 26.06 3.37
C VAL A 105 -12.50 26.43 2.17
N TRP A 106 -12.30 25.82 1.07
CA TRP A 106 -12.91 26.26 -0.06
C TRP A 106 -14.12 25.75 -0.23
N GLU A 107 -14.76 26.27 -0.55
CA GLU A 107 -15.88 25.96 -0.79
C GLU A 107 -16.56 26.95 -0.91
#